data_02753336effaf475c46defcf48f1a9cb
#
_entry.id   02753336effaf475c46defcf48f1a9cb
#
_cell.length_a   1.000
_cell.length_b   1.000
_cell.length_c   1.000
_cell.angle_alpha   90.00
_cell.angle_beta   90.00
_cell.angle_gamma   90.00
#
_symmetry.space_group_name_H-M   'P 1'
#
loop_
_entity.id
_entity.type
_entity.pdbx_description
1 polymer ?
#
loop_
_entity_poly.entity_id
_entity_poly.type
_entity_poly.pdbx_seq_one_letter_code
_entity_poly.pdbx_strand_id
1 'polypeptide(L)'
;MNAAQAVAHCSLGLEWAVGDVVPPRMFIGRIIGTIIKPFVLGDDKPMRPNSPTSPTLIVQDERDLAFEQQRLCSLIDRFTAGGPRAFTTRPHSFFGNLTPDEWAILMYKHLDHHLRQFSA
;
A
#
# COMPACT_ATOMS: atom_id res chain seq x y z
N MET A 1 15.17 -2.39 -2.79
CA MET A 1 14.43 -3.11 -3.86
C MET A 1 14.79 -2.53 -5.21
N ASN A 2 14.94 -3.36 -6.24
CA ASN A 2 15.02 -2.89 -7.62
C ASN A 2 13.61 -2.47 -8.13
N ALA A 3 13.54 -1.96 -9.37
CA ALA A 3 12.28 -1.45 -9.92
C ALA A 3 11.19 -2.53 -9.97
N ALA A 4 11.51 -3.73 -10.42
CA ALA A 4 10.53 -4.82 -10.50
C ALA A 4 10.00 -5.23 -9.12
N GLN A 5 10.88 -5.29 -8.14
CA GLN A 5 10.52 -5.59 -6.75
C GLN A 5 9.65 -4.48 -6.14
N ALA A 6 9.96 -3.21 -6.42
CA ALA A 6 9.16 -2.08 -5.94
C ALA A 6 7.76 -2.09 -6.54
N VAL A 7 7.63 -2.41 -7.82
CA VAL A 7 6.32 -2.56 -8.48
C VAL A 7 5.52 -3.71 -7.86
N ALA A 8 6.16 -4.86 -7.62
CA ALA A 8 5.53 -5.98 -6.94
C ALA A 8 5.08 -5.61 -5.52
N HIS A 9 5.90 -4.88 -4.79
CA HIS A 9 5.57 -4.37 -3.45
C HIS A 9 4.33 -3.46 -3.47
N CYS A 10 4.23 -2.57 -4.45
CA CYS A 10 3.04 -1.73 -4.61
C CYS A 10 1.78 -2.56 -4.92
N SER A 11 1.92 -3.61 -5.73
CA SER A 11 0.80 -4.53 -6.03
C SER A 11 0.32 -5.25 -4.77
N LEU A 12 1.22 -5.69 -3.91
CA LEU A 12 0.85 -6.32 -2.63
C LEU A 12 0.03 -5.38 -1.74
N GLY A 13 0.41 -4.11 -1.68
CA GLY A 13 -0.34 -3.10 -0.94
C GLY A 13 -1.75 -2.91 -1.49
N LEU A 14 -1.91 -2.86 -2.81
CA LEU A 14 -3.22 -2.77 -3.45
C LEU A 14 -4.07 -4.02 -3.26
N GLU A 15 -3.47 -5.21 -3.24
CA GLU A 15 -4.18 -6.45 -2.92
C GLU A 15 -4.77 -6.42 -1.50
N TRP A 16 -4.08 -5.79 -0.55
CA TRP A 16 -4.65 -5.55 0.77
C TRP A 16 -5.86 -4.62 0.72
N ALA A 17 -5.73 -3.50 -0.03
CA ALA A 17 -6.77 -2.49 -0.12
C ALA A 17 -8.06 -3.04 -0.74
N VAL A 18 -7.95 -3.90 -1.76
CA VAL A 18 -9.12 -4.52 -2.39
C VAL A 18 -9.59 -5.80 -1.70
N GLY A 19 -8.86 -6.27 -0.69
CA GLY A 19 -9.27 -7.41 0.12
C GLY A 19 -8.90 -8.78 -0.43
N ASP A 20 -8.10 -8.87 -1.49
CA ASP A 20 -7.63 -10.14 -2.04
C ASP A 20 -6.71 -10.88 -1.05
N VAL A 21 -5.95 -10.11 -0.28
CA VAL A 21 -5.06 -10.61 0.77
C VAL A 21 -5.34 -9.86 2.06
N VAL A 22 -5.52 -10.59 3.15
CA VAL A 22 -5.69 -10.01 4.48
C VAL A 22 -4.35 -10.11 5.22
N PRO A 23 -3.69 -8.97 5.50
CA PRO A 23 -2.39 -9.01 6.18
C PRO A 23 -2.54 -9.37 7.65
N PRO A 24 -1.53 -10.04 8.24
CA PRO A 24 -1.48 -10.20 9.69
C PRO A 24 -1.27 -8.83 10.36
N ARG A 25 -1.88 -8.65 11.54
CA ARG A 25 -1.71 -7.42 12.31
C ARG A 25 -0.30 -7.34 12.88
N MET A 26 0.35 -6.17 12.73
CA MET A 26 1.61 -5.89 13.41
C MET A 26 1.33 -5.53 14.86
N PHE A 27 2.07 -6.11 15.78
CA PHE A 27 1.91 -5.85 17.23
C PHE A 27 2.05 -4.36 17.56
N ILE A 28 3.09 -3.71 17.02
CA ILE A 28 3.33 -2.28 17.26
C ILE A 28 2.17 -1.43 16.74
N GLY A 29 1.57 -1.82 15.60
CA GLY A 29 0.42 -1.13 15.03
C GLY A 29 -0.84 -1.23 15.89
N ARG A 30 -1.01 -2.32 16.63
CA ARG A 30 -2.13 -2.46 17.56
C ARG A 30 -2.04 -1.46 18.71
N ILE A 31 -0.81 -1.04 19.06
CA ILE A 31 -0.57 -0.11 20.17
C ILE A 31 -0.65 1.34 19.68
N ILE A 32 0.03 1.68 18.59
CA ILE A 32 0.22 3.07 18.17
C ILE A 32 -0.40 3.39 16.80
N GLY A 33 -0.95 2.39 16.08
CA GLY A 33 -1.45 2.58 14.73
C GLY A 33 -2.51 3.67 14.61
N THR A 34 -3.48 3.71 15.53
CA THR A 34 -4.53 4.73 15.52
C THR A 34 -4.01 6.11 15.91
N ILE A 35 -2.94 6.19 16.71
CA ILE A 35 -2.31 7.45 17.10
C ILE A 35 -1.52 8.03 15.92
N ILE A 36 -0.81 7.18 15.18
CA ILE A 36 0.04 7.59 14.06
C ILE A 36 -0.78 7.88 12.79
N LYS A 37 -1.92 7.23 12.63
CA LYS A 37 -2.74 7.33 11.41
C LYS A 37 -3.01 8.77 10.97
N PRO A 38 -3.47 9.71 11.81
CA PRO A 38 -3.72 11.07 11.36
C PRO A 38 -2.46 11.82 10.89
N PHE A 39 -1.29 11.47 11.40
CA PHE A 39 -0.03 12.08 10.96
C PHE A 39 0.42 11.60 9.58
N VAL A 40 0.01 10.40 9.18
CA VAL A 40 0.34 9.83 7.86
C VAL A 40 -0.74 10.15 6.84
N LEU A 41 -2.01 10.02 7.19
CA LEU A 41 -3.15 10.10 6.28
C LEU A 41 -3.93 11.40 6.37
N GLY A 42 -3.62 12.26 7.33
CA GLY A 42 -4.36 13.49 7.57
C GLY A 42 -3.96 14.68 6.70
N ASP A 43 -2.93 14.55 5.86
CA ASP A 43 -2.46 15.60 4.97
C ASP A 43 -2.05 15.02 3.61
N ASP A 44 -1.63 15.89 2.68
CA ASP A 44 -1.19 15.54 1.33
C ASP A 44 0.33 15.47 1.17
N LYS A 45 1.07 15.51 2.27
CA LYS A 45 2.53 15.46 2.23
C LYS A 45 3.01 14.07 1.81
N PRO A 46 4.13 13.99 1.07
CA PRO A 46 4.72 12.71 0.71
C PRO A 46 5.09 11.86 1.93
N MET A 47 5.11 10.55 1.77
CA MET A 47 5.62 9.65 2.79
C MET A 47 7.09 9.94 3.10
N ARG A 48 7.46 9.78 4.37
CA ARG A 48 8.86 9.90 4.78
C ARG A 48 9.68 8.74 4.24
N PRO A 49 10.91 8.99 3.72
CA PRO A 49 11.83 7.92 3.36
C PRO A 49 12.11 7.00 4.56
N ASN A 50 12.36 5.73 4.28
CA ASN A 50 12.71 4.72 5.29
C ASN A 50 11.64 4.52 6.37
N SER A 51 10.37 4.81 6.05
CA SER A 51 9.26 4.50 6.94
C SER A 51 9.15 2.98 7.15
N PRO A 52 8.80 2.51 8.37
CA PRO A 52 8.61 1.09 8.62
C PRO A 52 7.56 0.49 7.68
N THR A 53 7.84 -0.73 7.20
CA THR A 53 6.88 -1.47 6.38
C THR A 53 6.64 -2.85 6.97
N SER A 54 5.50 -3.45 6.64
CA SER A 54 5.20 -4.82 7.06
C SER A 54 6.18 -5.79 6.38
N PRO A 55 6.73 -6.77 7.14
CA PRO A 55 7.60 -7.79 6.56
C PRO A 55 6.96 -8.53 5.39
N THR A 56 5.65 -8.68 5.37
CA THR A 56 4.92 -9.37 4.30
C THR A 56 4.88 -8.58 2.98
N LEU A 57 5.23 -7.30 3.01
CA LEU A 57 5.34 -6.45 1.81
C LEU A 57 6.76 -6.39 1.25
N ILE A 58 7.75 -6.95 1.93
CA ILE A 58 9.14 -6.96 1.47
C ILE A 58 9.30 -7.99 0.36
N VAL A 59 9.77 -7.54 -0.81
CA VAL A 59 10.02 -8.41 -1.97
C VAL A 59 11.51 -8.54 -2.16
N GLN A 60 12.03 -9.76 -2.04
CA GLN A 60 13.47 -10.05 -2.11
C GLN A 60 13.86 -10.95 -3.28
N ASP A 61 12.89 -11.67 -3.88
CA ASP A 61 13.13 -12.56 -5.00
C ASP A 61 13.21 -11.78 -6.33
N GLU A 62 13.70 -12.45 -7.36
CA GLU A 62 13.71 -11.88 -8.70
C GLU A 62 12.30 -11.72 -9.24
N ARG A 63 12.03 -10.59 -9.90
CA ARG A 63 10.75 -10.27 -10.50
C ARG A 63 10.96 -9.80 -11.93
N ASP A 64 10.00 -10.11 -12.81
CA ASP A 64 9.95 -9.59 -14.17
C ASP A 64 9.21 -8.25 -14.19
N LEU A 65 9.89 -7.19 -14.57
CA LEU A 65 9.33 -5.83 -14.54
C LEU A 65 8.08 -5.70 -15.40
N ALA A 66 8.08 -6.24 -16.61
CA ALA A 66 6.93 -6.13 -17.51
C ALA A 66 5.68 -6.83 -16.93
N PHE A 67 5.88 -8.02 -16.36
CA PHE A 67 4.81 -8.75 -15.69
C PHE A 67 4.26 -7.98 -14.50
N GLU A 68 5.14 -7.47 -13.64
CA GLU A 68 4.74 -6.74 -12.44
C GLU A 68 4.06 -5.40 -12.76
N GLN A 69 4.50 -4.71 -13.81
CA GLN A 69 3.84 -3.50 -14.30
C GLN A 69 2.41 -3.79 -14.76
N GLN A 70 2.20 -4.87 -15.51
CA GLN A 70 0.87 -5.25 -15.96
C GLN A 70 -0.04 -5.61 -14.78
N ARG A 71 0.48 -6.36 -13.81
CA ARG A 71 -0.23 -6.70 -12.59
C ARG A 71 -0.64 -5.46 -11.81
N LEU A 72 0.28 -4.52 -11.62
CA LEU A 72 0.00 -3.27 -10.90
C LEU A 72 -1.06 -2.44 -11.63
N CYS A 73 -0.96 -2.28 -12.95
CA CYS A 73 -1.96 -1.54 -13.73
C CYS A 73 -3.34 -2.18 -13.61
N SER A 74 -3.44 -3.50 -13.65
CA SER A 74 -4.71 -4.21 -13.48
C SER A 74 -5.33 -3.97 -12.10
N LEU A 75 -4.50 -3.95 -11.06
CA LEU A 75 -4.95 -3.66 -9.69
C LEU A 75 -5.39 -2.20 -9.53
N ILE A 76 -4.67 -1.26 -10.13
CA ILE A 76 -5.06 0.16 -10.13
C ILE A 76 -6.39 0.34 -10.85
N ASP A 77 -6.58 -0.26 -12.01
CA ASP A 77 -7.83 -0.18 -12.77
C ASP A 77 -9.00 -0.74 -11.95
N ARG A 78 -8.82 -1.88 -11.32
CA ARG A 78 -9.83 -2.48 -10.44
C ARG A 78 -10.15 -1.58 -9.25
N PHE A 79 -9.12 -1.01 -8.64
CA PHE A 79 -9.23 -0.11 -7.49
C PHE A 79 -10.01 1.16 -7.86
N THR A 80 -9.72 1.76 -9.02
CA THR A 80 -10.38 3.00 -9.46
C THR A 80 -11.78 2.76 -10.01
N ALA A 81 -12.00 1.70 -10.77
CA ALA A 81 -13.30 1.38 -11.36
C ALA A 81 -14.36 1.00 -10.33
N GLY A 82 -13.94 0.31 -9.26
CA GLY A 82 -14.85 -0.14 -8.20
C GLY A 82 -15.31 0.96 -7.25
N GLY A 83 -14.59 2.08 -7.19
CA GLY A 83 -14.88 3.17 -6.25
C GLY A 83 -14.82 2.72 -4.79
N PRO A 84 -15.55 3.40 -3.88
CA PRO A 84 -15.49 3.09 -2.45
C PRO A 84 -15.88 1.66 -2.09
N ARG A 85 -16.69 1.01 -2.91
CA ARG A 85 -17.13 -0.37 -2.68
C ARG A 85 -16.06 -1.41 -2.97
N ALA A 86 -15.00 -1.05 -3.70
CA ALA A 86 -13.89 -1.95 -4.00
C ALA A 86 -12.95 -2.16 -2.81
N PHE A 87 -13.01 -1.27 -1.82
CA PHE A 87 -12.11 -1.33 -0.67
C PHE A 87 -12.53 -2.38 0.34
N THR A 88 -11.52 -3.01 0.94
CA THR A 88 -11.75 -3.98 2.00
C THR A 88 -12.30 -3.31 3.27
N THR A 89 -13.11 -4.08 4.02
CA THR A 89 -13.49 -3.72 5.39
C THR A 89 -12.56 -4.34 6.43
N ARG A 90 -11.56 -5.12 5.98
CA ARG A 90 -10.57 -5.75 6.86
C ARG A 90 -9.51 -4.75 7.30
N PRO A 91 -8.90 -4.93 8.48
CA PRO A 91 -7.94 -3.98 9.00
C PRO A 91 -6.62 -4.00 8.22
N HIS A 92 -6.01 -2.82 8.10
CA HIS A 92 -4.62 -2.68 7.67
C HIS A 92 -3.68 -3.29 8.73
N SER A 93 -2.52 -3.79 8.30
CA SER A 93 -1.57 -4.45 9.21
C SER A 93 -1.10 -3.56 10.34
N PHE A 94 -0.89 -2.27 10.07
CA PHE A 94 -0.40 -1.29 11.04
C PHE A 94 -1.51 -0.38 11.58
N PHE A 95 -2.28 0.27 10.70
CA PHE A 95 -3.24 1.31 11.08
C PHE A 95 -4.57 0.77 11.63
N GLY A 96 -4.87 -0.49 11.44
CA GLY A 96 -6.17 -1.05 11.78
C GLY A 96 -7.22 -0.70 10.73
N ASN A 97 -8.46 -0.50 11.17
CA ASN A 97 -9.57 -0.22 10.26
C ASN A 97 -9.37 1.12 9.56
N LEU A 98 -9.51 1.12 8.23
CA LEU A 98 -9.43 2.31 7.39
C LEU A 98 -10.75 2.49 6.65
N THR A 99 -11.19 3.76 6.54
CA THR A 99 -12.30 4.12 5.65
C THR A 99 -11.85 4.01 4.19
N PRO A 100 -12.78 3.97 3.22
CA PRO A 100 -12.40 4.01 1.80
C PRO A 100 -11.52 5.20 1.44
N ASP A 101 -11.82 6.40 1.97
CA ASP A 101 -11.00 7.59 1.73
C ASP A 101 -9.58 7.42 2.30
N GLU A 102 -9.46 6.85 3.48
CA GLU A 102 -8.15 6.59 4.09
C GLU A 102 -7.34 5.58 3.27
N TRP A 103 -7.98 4.51 2.77
CA TRP A 103 -7.34 3.56 1.86
C TRP A 103 -6.86 4.25 0.57
N ALA A 104 -7.70 5.12 -0.01
CA ALA A 104 -7.35 5.86 -1.22
C ALA A 104 -6.12 6.75 -1.01
N ILE A 105 -6.09 7.51 0.08
CA ILE A 105 -4.96 8.36 0.46
C ILE A 105 -3.70 7.53 0.66
N LEU A 106 -3.80 6.42 1.39
CA LEU A 106 -2.67 5.55 1.67
C LEU A 106 -2.09 4.96 0.38
N MET A 107 -2.93 4.45 -0.51
CA MET A 107 -2.48 3.88 -1.78
C MET A 107 -1.86 4.94 -2.68
N TYR A 108 -2.44 6.14 -2.75
CA TYR A 108 -1.86 7.25 -3.49
C TYR A 108 -0.46 7.60 -2.97
N LYS A 109 -0.32 7.81 -1.67
CA LYS A 109 0.96 8.16 -1.04
C LYS A 109 2.01 7.07 -1.24
N HIS A 110 1.60 5.81 -1.15
CA HIS A 110 2.49 4.67 -1.29
C HIS A 110 3.04 4.57 -2.72
N LEU A 111 2.16 4.68 -3.72
CA LEU A 111 2.57 4.69 -5.13
C LEU A 111 3.46 5.89 -5.45
N ASP A 112 3.06 7.09 -5.02
CA ASP A 112 3.83 8.32 -5.22
C ASP A 112 5.23 8.20 -4.61
N HIS A 113 5.34 7.65 -3.40
CA HIS A 113 6.61 7.45 -2.73
C HIS A 113 7.57 6.58 -3.56
N HIS A 114 7.10 5.44 -4.06
CA HIS A 114 7.94 4.54 -4.83
C HIS A 114 8.23 5.05 -6.24
N LEU A 115 7.28 5.73 -6.89
CA LEU A 115 7.55 6.38 -8.17
C LEU A 115 8.65 7.44 -8.06
N ARG A 116 8.64 8.23 -7.00
CA ARG A 116 9.69 9.22 -6.76
C ARG A 116 11.06 8.60 -6.53
N GLN A 117 11.13 7.43 -5.90
CA GLN A 117 12.39 6.70 -5.70
C GLN A 117 13.09 6.35 -7.03
N PHE A 118 12.32 6.15 -8.10
CA PHE A 118 12.83 5.81 -9.43
C PHE A 118 12.75 6.99 -10.40
N SER A 119 12.61 8.22 -9.91
CA SER A 119 12.55 9.44 -10.70
C SER A 119 11.41 9.45 -11.74
N ALA A 120 10.34 8.79 -11.40
CA ALA A 120 9.15 8.72 -12.26
C ALA A 120 8.11 9.78 -11.90
#